data_9f07ea253817c2bb3ebbf685baf5c4ff
#
_entry.id   9f07ea253817c2bb3ebbf685baf5c4ff
#
_cell.length_a   1.000
_cell.length_b   1.000
_cell.length_c   1.000
_cell.angle_alpha   90.00
_cell.angle_beta   90.00
_cell.angle_gamma   90.00
#
_symmetry.space_group_name_H-M   'P 1'
#
loop_
_entity.id
_entity.type
_entity.pdbx_description
1 polymer ?
#
loop_
_entity_poly.entity_id
_entity_poly.type
_entity_poly.pdbx_seq_one_letter_code
_entity_poly.pdbx_strand_id
1 'polypeptide(L)'
;NIDVANWFLDDYPVSAQGMGGRQVRTGKDHGEIYDHHFVEFTYASGAVIASQCRHIPNCMRRVDEIFQGTNGSLEIGQGKIKDLGGNVVFQYSGRRDPNPYQVEHDKLFASIRNGNVISDTENGAKSTLTAILGRMATYSGQVITFDQALNSDLKLVPESMGWQSTPPV
;
A
#
# COMPACT_ATOMS: atom_id res chain seq x y z
N ASN A 1 -2.83 -0.98 3.38
CA ASN A 1 -2.21 0.16 4.10
C ASN A 1 -1.88 1.31 3.14
N ILE A 2 -1.25 1.04 1.99
CA ILE A 2 -0.94 2.07 0.97
C ILE A 2 -2.24 2.65 0.38
N ASP A 3 -3.23 1.82 0.09
CA ASP A 3 -4.55 2.25 -0.37
C ASP A 3 -5.25 3.16 0.65
N VAL A 4 -5.23 2.79 1.92
CA VAL A 4 -5.77 3.62 3.02
C VAL A 4 -5.09 4.98 3.07
N ALA A 5 -3.79 5.04 2.85
CA ALA A 5 -3.04 6.28 2.84
C ALA A 5 -3.41 7.16 1.64
N ASN A 6 -3.50 6.59 0.43
CA ASN A 6 -3.97 7.29 -0.76
C ASN A 6 -5.40 7.82 -0.56
N TRP A 7 -6.30 6.99 -0.04
CA TRP A 7 -7.68 7.38 0.26
C TRP A 7 -7.76 8.52 1.28
N PHE A 8 -6.96 8.46 2.35
CA PHE A 8 -6.94 9.51 3.37
C PHE A 8 -6.43 10.84 2.83
N LEU A 9 -5.43 10.82 1.94
CA LEU A 9 -4.88 12.02 1.30
C LEU A 9 -5.69 12.49 0.10
N ASP A 10 -6.64 11.67 -0.38
CA ASP A 10 -7.41 11.89 -1.62
C ASP A 10 -6.50 12.17 -2.82
N ASP A 11 -5.35 11.48 -2.89
CA ASP A 11 -4.32 11.72 -3.90
C ASP A 11 -3.44 10.46 -4.08
N TYR A 12 -2.58 10.48 -5.11
CA TYR A 12 -1.57 9.46 -5.37
C TYR A 12 -0.18 10.08 -5.40
N PRO A 13 0.88 9.33 -5.03
CA PRO A 13 2.22 9.90 -4.99
C PRO A 13 2.73 10.25 -6.39
N VAL A 14 3.48 11.34 -6.49
CA VAL A 14 4.14 11.74 -7.73
C VAL A 14 5.47 11.01 -7.95
N SER A 15 6.08 10.53 -6.86
CA SER A 15 7.33 9.77 -6.92
C SER A 15 7.53 8.93 -5.66
N ALA A 16 8.44 7.96 -5.75
CA ALA A 16 8.92 7.19 -4.62
C ALA A 16 10.44 6.98 -4.68
N GLN A 17 11.04 6.84 -3.52
CA GLN A 17 12.39 6.34 -3.31
C GLN A 17 12.40 5.33 -2.18
N GLY A 18 13.44 4.50 -2.09
CA GLY A 18 13.48 3.56 -0.98
C GLY A 18 14.63 2.58 -1.06
N MET A 19 14.66 1.70 -0.08
CA MET A 19 15.61 0.61 0.01
C MET A 19 14.92 -0.67 0.47
N GLY A 20 15.52 -1.79 0.14
CA GLY A 20 15.04 -3.10 0.55
C GLY A 20 16.08 -4.16 0.26
N GLY A 21 15.72 -5.40 0.49
CA GLY A 21 16.64 -6.49 0.23
C GLY A 21 16.14 -7.84 0.69
N ARG A 22 17.03 -8.82 0.61
CA ARG A 22 16.85 -10.18 1.13
C ARG A 22 17.79 -10.41 2.29
N GLN A 23 17.26 -10.58 3.47
CA GLN A 23 18.02 -10.88 4.68
C GLN A 23 17.89 -12.36 5.09
N VAL A 24 16.71 -12.92 4.95
CA VAL A 24 16.39 -14.29 5.37
C VAL A 24 15.89 -15.17 4.22
N ARG A 25 15.33 -14.58 3.16
CA ARG A 25 14.80 -15.31 2.00
C ARG A 25 15.83 -15.36 0.87
N THR A 26 16.96 -16.02 1.11
CA THR A 26 18.11 -16.06 0.19
C THR A 26 18.21 -17.35 -0.62
N GLY A 27 17.41 -18.37 -0.31
CA GLY A 27 17.40 -19.67 -1.01
C GLY A 27 16.80 -19.57 -2.41
N LYS A 28 17.13 -20.52 -3.28
CA LYS A 28 16.60 -20.59 -4.67
C LYS A 28 15.08 -20.70 -4.73
N ASP A 29 14.46 -21.29 -3.72
CA ASP A 29 13.01 -21.45 -3.55
C ASP A 29 12.27 -20.14 -3.30
N HIS A 30 12.98 -19.07 -2.94
CA HIS A 30 12.41 -17.74 -2.71
C HIS A 30 12.50 -16.80 -3.94
N GLY A 31 13.24 -17.19 -4.99
CA GLY A 31 13.48 -16.34 -6.16
C GLY A 31 14.18 -15.03 -5.79
N GLU A 32 13.88 -13.96 -6.53
CA GLU A 32 14.48 -12.64 -6.35
C GLU A 32 13.60 -11.67 -5.54
N ILE A 33 12.62 -12.19 -4.78
CA ILE A 33 11.69 -11.37 -4.00
C ILE A 33 12.37 -10.85 -2.74
N TYR A 34 12.33 -9.54 -2.52
CA TYR A 34 12.80 -8.91 -1.29
C TYR A 34 11.91 -9.31 -0.09
N ASP A 35 12.51 -9.51 1.05
CA ASP A 35 11.80 -9.84 2.30
C ASP A 35 11.54 -8.61 3.19
N HIS A 36 12.08 -7.46 2.82
CA HIS A 36 11.81 -6.19 3.48
C HIS A 36 11.94 -5.01 2.53
N HIS A 37 11.15 -3.97 2.79
CA HIS A 37 11.17 -2.70 2.08
C HIS A 37 10.97 -1.54 3.05
N PHE A 38 11.66 -0.44 2.80
CA PHE A 38 11.36 0.89 3.28
C PHE A 38 11.19 1.80 2.08
N VAL A 39 10.07 2.51 1.99
CA VAL A 39 9.75 3.39 0.85
C VAL A 39 9.22 4.71 1.36
N GLU A 40 9.73 5.79 0.81
CA GLU A 40 9.15 7.12 0.94
C GLU A 40 8.38 7.46 -0.33
N PHE A 41 7.08 7.68 -0.20
CA PHE A 41 6.21 8.16 -1.26
C PHE A 41 5.99 9.65 -1.09
N THR A 42 6.27 10.44 -2.10
CA THR A 42 6.08 11.89 -2.11
C THR A 42 4.83 12.25 -2.90
N TYR A 43 3.97 13.06 -2.31
CA TYR A 43 2.73 13.56 -2.93
C TYR A 43 2.90 14.99 -3.44
N ALA A 44 2.04 15.41 -4.40
CA ALA A 44 2.08 16.76 -4.95
C ALA A 44 1.85 17.85 -3.88
N SER A 45 1.10 17.54 -2.83
CA SER A 45 0.87 18.41 -1.68
C SER A 45 2.11 18.66 -0.81
N GLY A 46 3.19 17.90 -1.01
CA GLY A 46 4.36 17.85 -0.14
C GLY A 46 4.23 16.87 1.03
N ALA A 47 3.10 16.17 1.15
CA ALA A 47 3.00 15.07 2.10
C ALA A 47 3.95 13.94 1.73
N VAL A 48 4.51 13.27 2.74
CA VAL A 48 5.40 12.12 2.56
C VAL A 48 4.90 10.96 3.40
N ILE A 49 4.79 9.79 2.78
CA ILE A 49 4.48 8.54 3.48
C ILE A 49 5.75 7.70 3.59
N ALA A 50 6.13 7.36 4.82
CA ALA A 50 7.18 6.38 5.11
C ALA A 50 6.54 5.00 5.30
N SER A 51 6.60 4.17 4.27
CA SER A 51 6.07 2.80 4.27
C SER A 51 7.14 1.79 4.65
N GLN A 52 6.82 0.89 5.56
CA GLN A 52 7.72 -0.18 5.99
C GLN A 52 6.99 -1.52 5.93
N CYS A 53 7.59 -2.51 5.31
CA CYS A 53 7.10 -3.88 5.39
C CYS A 53 8.25 -4.88 5.49
N ARG A 54 7.98 -6.03 6.13
CA ARG A 54 8.94 -7.12 6.22
C ARG A 54 8.29 -8.46 6.51
N HIS A 55 8.88 -9.51 5.97
CA HIS A 55 8.55 -10.91 6.20
C HIS A 55 9.74 -11.63 6.85
N ILE A 56 10.19 -11.12 7.99
CA ILE A 56 11.33 -11.64 8.76
C ILE A 56 10.80 -12.22 10.07
N PRO A 57 11.11 -13.49 10.42
CA PRO A 57 10.68 -14.09 11.68
C PRO A 57 11.19 -13.33 12.91
N ASN A 58 10.43 -13.38 13.99
CA ASN A 58 10.78 -12.78 15.30
C ASN A 58 10.94 -11.25 15.31
N CYS A 59 10.40 -10.57 14.30
CA CYS A 59 10.32 -9.11 14.30
C CYS A 59 9.05 -8.62 14.98
N MET A 60 9.06 -7.35 15.39
CA MET A 60 7.85 -6.67 15.85
C MET A 60 6.74 -6.76 14.78
N ARG A 61 5.55 -7.15 15.23
CA ARG A 61 4.37 -7.24 14.38
C ARG A 61 3.52 -5.98 14.57
N ARG A 62 3.31 -5.26 13.48
CA ARG A 62 2.37 -4.14 13.43
C ARG A 62 1.83 -4.02 12.01
N VAL A 63 0.52 -3.90 11.92
CA VAL A 63 -0.19 -3.53 10.68
C VAL A 63 -1.05 -2.34 11.08
N ASP A 64 -0.66 -1.15 10.67
CA ASP A 64 -1.27 0.11 11.13
C ASP A 64 -0.85 1.26 10.23
N GLU A 65 -1.67 2.32 10.20
CA GLU A 65 -1.35 3.61 9.61
C GLU A 65 -1.40 4.68 10.70
N ILE A 66 -0.36 5.53 10.70
CA ILE A 66 -0.26 6.67 11.62
C ILE A 66 -0.06 7.93 10.78
N PHE A 67 -0.98 8.87 10.91
CA PHE A 67 -0.88 10.18 10.27
C PHE A 67 -0.48 11.23 11.30
N GLN A 68 0.49 12.05 10.95
CA GLN A 68 0.91 13.18 11.75
C GLN A 68 0.64 14.48 10.98
N GLY A 69 -0.15 15.34 11.56
CA GLY A 69 -0.52 16.62 10.99
C GLY A 69 -0.12 17.78 11.91
N THR A 70 -0.37 18.99 11.45
CA THR A 70 -0.06 20.25 12.19
C THR A 70 -0.89 20.42 13.46
N ASN A 71 -2.01 19.73 13.59
CA ASN A 71 -2.94 19.85 14.72
C ASN A 71 -2.99 18.61 15.63
N GLY A 72 -2.27 17.55 15.27
CA GLY A 72 -2.28 16.31 16.04
C GLY A 72 -1.97 15.08 15.20
N SER A 73 -2.35 13.91 15.69
CA SER A 73 -2.13 12.63 15.02
C SER A 73 -3.38 11.78 14.96
N LEU A 74 -3.46 10.94 13.92
CA LEU A 74 -4.47 9.89 13.77
C LEU A 74 -3.77 8.52 13.76
N GLU A 75 -4.21 7.62 14.62
CA GLU A 75 -3.78 6.22 14.71
C GLU A 75 -4.95 5.33 14.28
N ILE A 76 -4.96 4.86 13.03
CA ILE A 76 -6.11 4.16 12.43
C ILE A 76 -6.38 2.85 13.15
N GLY A 77 -5.37 2.00 13.35
CA GLY A 77 -5.54 0.70 14.02
C GLY A 77 -6.03 0.81 15.46
N GLN A 78 -5.82 1.96 16.11
CA GLN A 78 -6.35 2.25 17.44
C GLN A 78 -7.66 3.06 17.42
N GLY A 79 -8.06 3.58 16.26
CA GLY A 79 -9.22 4.45 16.11
C GLY A 79 -9.11 5.73 16.94
N LYS A 80 -7.91 6.32 17.04
CA LYS A 80 -7.64 7.47 17.93
C LYS A 80 -7.20 8.68 17.17
N ILE A 81 -7.74 9.83 17.57
CA ILE A 81 -7.18 11.14 17.24
C ILE A 81 -6.63 11.78 18.50
N LYS A 82 -5.41 12.27 18.44
CA LYS A 82 -4.72 12.96 19.53
C LYS A 82 -4.38 14.38 19.12
N ASP A 83 -4.46 15.31 20.06
CA ASP A 83 -3.94 16.66 19.90
C ASP A 83 -2.39 16.70 19.93
N LEU A 84 -1.80 17.88 19.76
CA LEU A 84 -0.34 18.06 19.85
C LEU A 84 0.22 17.78 21.24
N GLY A 85 -0.60 17.87 22.29
CA GLY A 85 -0.22 17.50 23.65
C GLY A 85 -0.27 16.00 23.93
N GLY A 86 -0.72 15.18 22.94
CA GLY A 86 -0.87 13.73 23.10
C GLY A 86 -2.18 13.30 23.78
N ASN A 87 -3.10 14.25 24.08
CA ASN A 87 -4.38 13.93 24.65
C ASN A 87 -5.31 13.33 23.60
N VAL A 88 -6.04 12.28 23.96
CA VAL A 88 -7.04 11.68 23.06
C VAL A 88 -8.26 12.60 22.99
N VAL A 89 -8.48 13.19 21.80
CA VAL A 89 -9.63 14.08 21.53
C VAL A 89 -10.78 13.34 20.85
N PHE A 90 -10.51 12.19 20.26
CA PHE A 90 -11.52 11.30 19.69
C PHE A 90 -11.10 9.84 19.82
N GLN A 91 -12.06 8.97 20.15
CA GLN A 91 -11.87 7.52 20.23
C GLN A 91 -13.01 6.80 19.53
N TYR A 92 -12.68 6.05 18.49
CA TYR A 92 -13.60 5.18 17.80
C TYR A 92 -13.71 3.83 18.50
N SER A 93 -14.91 3.32 18.73
CA SER A 93 -15.10 2.08 19.49
C SER A 93 -15.22 0.83 18.61
N GLY A 94 -15.66 1.00 17.37
CA GLY A 94 -15.85 -0.11 16.40
C GLY A 94 -16.89 -1.18 16.82
N ARG A 95 -17.47 -1.09 18.00
CA ARG A 95 -18.28 -2.16 18.62
C ARG A 95 -19.58 -2.50 17.88
N ARG A 96 -19.99 -1.68 16.94
CA ARG A 96 -21.25 -1.83 16.20
C ARG A 96 -21.07 -1.83 14.69
N ASP A 97 -19.85 -1.93 14.24
CA ASP A 97 -19.60 -1.93 12.80
C ASP A 97 -20.10 -3.22 12.19
N PRO A 98 -20.82 -3.13 11.08
CA PRO A 98 -21.13 -4.30 10.31
C PRO A 98 -19.87 -4.93 9.74
N ASN A 99 -19.92 -6.23 9.48
CA ASN A 99 -18.82 -6.93 8.83
C ASN A 99 -18.53 -6.27 7.45
N PRO A 100 -17.31 -5.78 7.18
CA PRO A 100 -17.01 -5.06 5.95
C PRO A 100 -17.21 -5.92 4.69
N TYR A 101 -16.94 -7.21 4.75
CA TYR A 101 -17.18 -8.14 3.65
C TYR A 101 -18.68 -8.28 3.34
N GLN A 102 -19.55 -8.26 4.37
CA GLN A 102 -20.98 -8.28 4.15
C GLN A 102 -21.47 -6.97 3.52
N VAL A 103 -20.95 -5.82 4.00
CA VAL A 103 -21.30 -4.50 3.45
C VAL A 103 -20.90 -4.39 1.98
N GLU A 104 -19.72 -4.91 1.62
CA GLU A 104 -19.24 -4.95 0.22
C GLU A 104 -20.24 -5.71 -0.66
N HIS A 105 -20.61 -6.92 -0.26
CA HIS A 105 -21.59 -7.75 -0.99
C HIS A 105 -22.98 -7.11 -1.06
N ASP A 106 -23.45 -6.51 0.03
CA ASP A 106 -24.75 -5.82 0.05
C ASP A 106 -24.77 -4.64 -0.94
N LYS A 107 -23.69 -3.86 -0.99
CA LYS A 107 -23.53 -2.76 -1.97
C LYS A 107 -23.48 -3.29 -3.41
N LEU A 108 -22.73 -4.35 -3.67
CA LEU A 108 -22.63 -4.97 -4.99
C LEU A 108 -24.01 -5.44 -5.48
N PHE A 109 -24.72 -6.21 -4.66
CA PHE A 109 -26.04 -6.71 -5.04
C PHE A 109 -27.09 -5.60 -5.18
N ALA A 110 -27.02 -4.56 -4.35
CA ALA A 110 -27.88 -3.40 -4.49
C ALA A 110 -27.60 -2.66 -5.82
N SER A 111 -26.34 -2.48 -6.18
CA SER A 111 -25.88 -1.89 -7.43
C SER A 111 -26.46 -2.66 -8.64
N ILE A 112 -26.33 -3.99 -8.65
CA ILE A 112 -26.84 -4.86 -9.71
C ILE A 112 -28.38 -4.72 -9.83
N ARG A 113 -29.10 -4.79 -8.71
CA ARG A 113 -30.59 -4.74 -8.71
C ARG A 113 -31.13 -3.39 -9.15
N ASN A 114 -30.43 -2.32 -8.80
CA ASN A 114 -30.86 -0.94 -9.09
C ASN A 114 -30.33 -0.39 -10.42
N GLY A 115 -29.46 -1.14 -11.11
CA GLY A 115 -28.81 -0.68 -12.35
C GLY A 115 -27.79 0.44 -12.14
N ASN A 116 -27.37 0.71 -10.89
CA ASN A 116 -26.37 1.73 -10.56
C ASN A 116 -24.99 1.11 -10.56
N VAL A 117 -24.19 1.37 -11.58
CA VAL A 117 -22.83 0.82 -11.67
C VAL A 117 -21.93 1.46 -10.61
N ILE A 118 -21.31 0.64 -9.78
CA ILE A 118 -20.20 1.00 -8.89
C ILE A 118 -18.91 0.46 -9.53
N SER A 119 -17.93 1.32 -9.72
CA SER A 119 -16.63 0.91 -10.29
C SER A 119 -15.50 1.55 -9.50
N ASP A 120 -14.70 0.71 -8.86
CA ASP A 120 -13.47 1.09 -8.16
C ASP A 120 -12.23 0.76 -9.00
N THR A 121 -12.39 0.51 -10.30
CA THR A 121 -11.30 0.06 -11.19
C THR A 121 -10.15 1.06 -11.22
N GLU A 122 -10.43 2.35 -11.33
CA GLU A 122 -9.40 3.39 -11.38
C GLU A 122 -8.64 3.49 -10.05
N ASN A 123 -9.38 3.51 -8.93
CA ASN A 123 -8.78 3.52 -7.60
C ASN A 123 -7.91 2.28 -7.38
N GLY A 124 -8.44 1.08 -7.65
CA GLY A 124 -7.70 -0.17 -7.52
C GLY A 124 -6.44 -0.22 -8.38
N ALA A 125 -6.51 0.28 -9.63
CA ALA A 125 -5.37 0.35 -10.52
C ALA A 125 -4.27 1.30 -10.00
N LYS A 126 -4.64 2.51 -9.59
CA LYS A 126 -3.71 3.52 -9.07
C LYS A 126 -3.10 3.11 -7.72
N SER A 127 -3.89 2.53 -6.83
CA SER A 127 -3.40 2.00 -5.55
C SER A 127 -2.41 0.84 -5.75
N THR A 128 -2.72 -0.05 -6.68
CA THR A 128 -1.80 -1.14 -7.05
C THR A 128 -0.52 -0.58 -7.67
N LEU A 129 -0.64 0.40 -8.57
CA LEU A 129 0.52 1.06 -9.18
C LEU A 129 1.38 1.78 -8.13
N THR A 130 0.79 2.34 -7.08
CA THR A 130 1.56 2.92 -5.96
C THR A 130 2.46 1.87 -5.29
N ALA A 131 1.95 0.66 -5.06
CA ALA A 131 2.76 -0.42 -4.50
C ALA A 131 3.87 -0.87 -5.47
N ILE A 132 3.56 -0.94 -6.78
CA ILE A 132 4.54 -1.26 -7.84
C ILE A 132 5.62 -0.17 -7.90
N LEU A 133 5.24 1.10 -7.84
CA LEU A 133 6.16 2.25 -7.78
C LEU A 133 7.18 2.10 -6.64
N GLY A 134 6.70 1.75 -5.43
CA GLY A 134 7.57 1.50 -4.29
C GLY A 134 8.52 0.32 -4.49
N ARG A 135 8.03 -0.76 -5.11
CA ARG A 135 8.86 -1.89 -5.49
C ARG A 135 9.94 -1.48 -6.51
N MET A 136 9.57 -0.75 -7.57
CA MET A 136 10.52 -0.28 -8.58
C MET A 136 11.60 0.59 -7.95
N ALA A 137 11.24 1.49 -7.05
CA ALA A 137 12.18 2.35 -6.33
C ALA A 137 13.17 1.54 -5.49
N THR A 138 12.70 0.55 -4.72
CA THR A 138 13.57 -0.26 -3.84
C THR A 138 14.49 -1.20 -4.61
N TYR A 139 14.05 -1.76 -5.74
CA TYR A 139 14.89 -2.64 -6.54
C TYR A 139 15.91 -1.90 -7.38
N SER A 140 15.60 -0.69 -7.85
CA SER A 140 16.52 0.13 -8.63
C SER A 140 17.45 0.99 -7.75
N GLY A 141 17.05 1.31 -6.54
CA GLY A 141 17.73 2.27 -5.68
C GLY A 141 17.65 3.71 -6.18
N GLN A 142 16.70 4.00 -7.07
CA GLN A 142 16.52 5.32 -7.68
C GLN A 142 15.19 5.95 -7.28
N VAL A 143 15.09 7.26 -7.48
CA VAL A 143 13.80 7.95 -7.46
C VAL A 143 13.05 7.58 -8.73
N ILE A 144 11.85 7.02 -8.57
CA ILE A 144 10.95 6.66 -9.67
C ILE A 144 9.72 7.55 -9.61
N THR A 145 9.33 8.17 -10.72
CA THR A 145 8.07 8.91 -10.80
C THR A 145 6.89 7.99 -11.08
N PHE A 146 5.69 8.45 -10.73
CA PHE A 146 4.46 7.70 -11.02
C PHE A 146 4.28 7.44 -12.52
N ASP A 147 4.61 8.44 -13.35
CA ASP A 147 4.55 8.32 -14.82
C ASP A 147 5.57 7.31 -15.36
N GLN A 148 6.77 7.26 -14.79
CA GLN A 148 7.76 6.23 -15.16
C GLN A 148 7.27 4.83 -14.80
N ALA A 149 6.62 4.66 -13.66
CA ALA A 149 6.05 3.37 -13.27
C ALA A 149 4.87 2.99 -14.20
N LEU A 150 3.99 3.93 -14.51
CA LEU A 150 2.83 3.73 -15.36
C LEU A 150 3.22 3.33 -16.80
N ASN A 151 4.26 3.94 -17.34
CA ASN A 151 4.72 3.72 -18.72
C ASN A 151 5.88 2.72 -18.81
N SER A 152 6.12 1.94 -17.76
CA SER A 152 7.21 0.97 -17.74
C SER A 152 6.90 -0.26 -18.58
N ASP A 153 7.86 -0.67 -19.40
CA ASP A 153 7.83 -1.93 -20.15
C ASP A 153 8.35 -3.14 -19.35
N LEU A 154 8.62 -2.95 -18.05
CA LEU A 154 9.17 -4.00 -17.19
C LEU A 154 8.18 -5.19 -17.09
N LYS A 155 8.64 -6.35 -17.55
CA LYS A 155 7.89 -7.60 -17.46
C LYS A 155 8.53 -8.53 -16.45
N LEU A 156 7.74 -8.96 -15.46
CA LEU A 156 8.15 -9.86 -14.39
C LEU A 156 7.60 -11.29 -14.56
N VAL A 157 7.04 -11.56 -15.71
CA VAL A 157 6.52 -12.88 -16.07
C VAL A 157 7.39 -13.49 -17.16
N PRO A 158 7.58 -14.82 -17.21
CA PRO A 158 8.31 -15.47 -18.28
C PRO A 158 7.57 -15.29 -19.61
N GLU A 159 8.33 -15.29 -20.72
CA GLU A 159 7.78 -15.16 -22.07
C GLU A 159 6.77 -16.28 -22.41
N SER A 160 7.01 -17.48 -21.86
CA SER A 160 6.09 -18.60 -21.97
C SER A 160 5.77 -19.16 -20.59
N MET A 161 4.48 -19.34 -20.29
CA MET A 161 4.03 -19.93 -19.03
C MET A 161 4.06 -21.45 -19.11
N GLY A 162 4.82 -22.10 -18.25
CA GLY A 162 4.93 -23.56 -18.18
C GLY A 162 5.70 -23.99 -16.94
N TRP A 163 5.57 -25.27 -16.58
CA TRP A 163 6.23 -25.84 -15.39
C TRP A 163 7.77 -25.80 -15.44
N GLN A 164 8.35 -25.64 -16.63
CA GLN A 164 9.79 -25.58 -16.85
C GLN A 164 10.26 -24.17 -17.27
N SER A 165 9.37 -23.17 -17.23
CA SER A 165 9.72 -21.82 -17.62
C SER A 165 10.67 -21.21 -16.59
N THR A 166 11.74 -20.57 -17.08
CA THR A 166 12.65 -19.79 -16.24
C THR A 166 12.03 -18.41 -16.01
N PRO A 167 11.88 -17.94 -14.78
CA PRO A 167 11.41 -16.60 -14.52
C PRO A 167 12.41 -15.57 -15.03
N PRO A 168 11.96 -14.38 -15.44
CA PRO A 168 12.88 -13.29 -15.75
C PRO A 168 13.64 -12.88 -14.48
N VAL A 169 14.91 -12.54 -14.65
CA VAL A 169 15.81 -12.13 -13.56
C VAL A 169 15.73 -10.61 -13.38
#